data_3ea9735315528e431f17ecb3b593a324
#
_entry.id   3ea9735315528e431f17ecb3b593a324
#
_cell.length_a   1.000
_cell.length_b   1.000
_cell.length_c   1.000
_cell.angle_alpha   90.00
_cell.angle_beta   90.00
_cell.angle_gamma   90.00
#
_symmetry.space_group_name_H-M   'P 1'
#
loop_
_entity.id
_entity.type
_entity.pdbx_description
1 polymer ?
#
loop_
_entity_poly.entity_id
_entity_poly.type
_entity_poly.pdbx_seq_one_letter_code
_entity_poly.pdbx_strand_id
1 'polypeptide(L)'
;LDNPVGAYGGELLRAKTSQEVSELVRLGRKNMIINGQTWINQRNGTSSYAVPHGTDGGQTSYGGPDRWKAARADAPGIWQLSRQESAPTGSCFSHCLEHKVTTANSTLDAGDEAVIQTTLEGQDLTQVKKGTSSAQQLTLSFWCKSSTTGTYIAELYDTDNNRQCSKSY
;
A
#
# COMPACT_ATOMS: atom_id res chain seq x y z
N LEU A 1 -21.61 21.08 36.28
CA LEU A 1 -20.94 20.27 35.24
C LEU A 1 -19.71 19.62 35.86
N ASP A 2 -19.91 18.49 36.55
CA ASP A 2 -18.86 17.79 37.29
C ASP A 2 -18.11 16.75 36.40
N ASN A 3 -18.03 17.01 35.11
CA ASN A 3 -17.23 16.17 34.24
C ASN A 3 -15.96 16.93 33.82
N PRO A 4 -14.82 16.65 34.45
CA PRO A 4 -13.60 17.36 34.12
C PRO A 4 -13.25 17.08 32.65
N VAL A 5 -12.99 18.14 31.91
CA VAL A 5 -12.50 18.03 30.55
C VAL A 5 -11.20 17.22 30.62
N GLY A 6 -11.17 16.05 30.01
CA GLY A 6 -9.98 15.22 29.98
C GLY A 6 -8.76 15.98 29.39
N ALA A 7 -7.56 15.45 29.62
CA ALA A 7 -6.32 16.11 29.19
C ALA A 7 -6.35 16.61 27.73
N TYR A 8 -6.82 15.77 26.83
CA TYR A 8 -6.96 16.12 25.41
C TYR A 8 -8.00 17.22 25.13
N GLY A 9 -9.10 17.25 25.91
CA GLY A 9 -10.08 18.33 25.80
C GLY A 9 -9.54 19.67 26.25
N GLY A 10 -8.68 19.67 27.30
CA GLY A 10 -7.97 20.85 27.75
C GLY A 10 -6.96 21.39 26.72
N GLU A 11 -6.26 20.51 26.05
CA GLU A 11 -5.34 20.86 24.94
C GLU A 11 -6.10 21.40 23.74
N LEU A 12 -7.23 20.80 23.39
CA LEU A 12 -8.08 21.26 22.30
C LEU A 12 -8.58 22.69 22.54
N LEU A 13 -8.98 23.01 23.76
CA LEU A 13 -9.42 24.37 24.12
C LEU A 13 -8.27 25.41 24.10
N ARG A 14 -7.03 24.97 24.18
CA ARG A 14 -5.84 25.82 24.09
C ARG A 14 -5.26 25.93 22.68
N ALA A 15 -5.75 25.10 21.75
CA ALA A 15 -5.29 25.12 20.37
C ALA A 15 -5.54 26.49 19.72
N LYS A 16 -4.51 27.08 19.13
CA LYS A 16 -4.55 28.43 18.55
C LYS A 16 -4.81 28.43 17.05
N THR A 17 -4.61 27.27 16.41
CA THR A 17 -4.76 27.12 14.96
C THR A 17 -5.67 25.95 14.60
N SER A 18 -6.30 26.01 13.45
CA SER A 18 -7.07 24.90 12.91
C SER A 18 -6.23 23.64 12.71
N GLN A 19 -4.93 23.81 12.47
CA GLN A 19 -4.01 22.68 12.32
C GLN A 19 -3.76 21.98 13.67
N GLU A 20 -3.52 22.74 14.74
CA GLU A 20 -3.41 22.18 16.09
C GLU A 20 -4.68 21.41 16.50
N VAL A 21 -5.84 21.99 16.20
CA VAL A 21 -7.13 21.31 16.43
C VAL A 21 -7.19 19.99 15.65
N SER A 22 -6.83 20.00 14.37
CA SER A 22 -6.85 18.80 13.52
C SER A 22 -5.88 17.71 14.01
N GLU A 23 -4.73 18.09 14.51
CA GLU A 23 -3.73 17.18 15.07
C GLU A 23 -4.23 16.54 16.39
N LEU A 24 -4.84 17.33 17.27
CA LEU A 24 -5.38 16.86 18.53
C LEU A 24 -6.60 15.93 18.38
N VAL A 25 -7.53 16.30 17.51
CA VAL A 25 -8.75 15.51 17.27
C VAL A 25 -8.50 14.36 16.29
N ARG A 26 -7.32 14.36 15.66
CA ARG A 26 -6.96 13.36 14.65
C ARG A 26 -8.04 13.18 13.59
N LEU A 27 -8.67 14.27 13.21
CA LEU A 27 -9.67 14.30 12.12
C LEU A 27 -9.03 14.04 10.75
N GLY A 28 -7.70 14.09 10.68
CA GLY A 28 -6.96 13.79 9.48
C GLY A 28 -7.07 12.31 9.09
N ARG A 29 -6.99 12.07 7.80
CA ARG A 29 -6.96 10.74 7.22
C ARG A 29 -5.73 9.97 7.72
N LYS A 30 -5.95 8.96 8.54
CA LYS A 30 -4.85 8.13 9.08
C LYS A 30 -4.27 7.18 8.04
N ASN A 31 -5.13 6.58 7.22
CA ASN A 31 -4.67 5.66 6.19
C ASN A 31 -4.49 6.40 4.86
N MET A 32 -3.25 6.42 4.39
CA MET A 32 -2.87 7.06 3.13
C MET A 32 -3.01 6.12 1.93
N ILE A 33 -3.13 4.82 2.17
CA ILE A 33 -3.32 3.83 1.12
C ILE A 33 -4.78 3.82 0.69
N ILE A 34 -5.03 4.25 -0.53
CA ILE A 34 -6.37 4.25 -1.13
C ILE A 34 -6.69 2.84 -1.60
N ASN A 35 -7.89 2.36 -1.31
CA ASN A 35 -8.33 1.01 -1.66
C ASN A 35 -7.40 -0.09 -1.11
N GLY A 36 -6.90 0.07 0.12
CA GLY A 36 -5.97 -0.87 0.73
C GLY A 36 -6.56 -2.27 0.97
N GLN A 37 -7.88 -2.38 1.13
CA GLN A 37 -8.58 -3.67 1.20
C GLN A 37 -9.08 -4.17 -0.16
N THR A 38 -8.73 -3.49 -1.26
CA THR A 38 -9.05 -3.87 -2.65
C THR A 38 -10.55 -4.08 -2.93
N TRP A 39 -11.40 -3.37 -2.18
CA TRP A 39 -12.86 -3.42 -2.36
C TRP A 39 -13.27 -3.03 -3.78
N ILE A 40 -12.65 -1.98 -4.32
CA ILE A 40 -12.99 -1.42 -5.62
C ILE A 40 -12.14 -2.08 -6.70
N ASN A 41 -12.79 -2.69 -7.68
CA ASN A 41 -12.17 -3.26 -8.87
C ASN A 41 -13.08 -3.03 -10.08
N GLN A 42 -13.06 -1.82 -10.62
CA GLN A 42 -13.96 -1.40 -11.69
C GLN A 42 -13.62 -2.03 -13.03
N ARG A 43 -12.34 -2.36 -13.27
CA ARG A 43 -11.89 -2.89 -14.57
C ARG A 43 -12.22 -4.35 -14.76
N ASN A 44 -12.02 -5.17 -13.74
CA ASN A 44 -12.14 -6.63 -13.87
C ASN A 44 -13.18 -7.26 -12.92
N GLY A 45 -13.80 -6.48 -12.03
CA GLY A 45 -14.76 -7.03 -11.07
C GLY A 45 -14.17 -8.16 -10.23
N THR A 46 -14.65 -9.38 -10.41
CA THR A 46 -14.15 -10.60 -9.76
C THR A 46 -13.16 -11.39 -10.64
N SER A 47 -12.94 -10.97 -11.88
CA SER A 47 -12.05 -11.67 -12.80
C SER A 47 -10.59 -11.40 -12.45
N SER A 48 -9.74 -12.39 -12.70
CA SER A 48 -8.29 -12.24 -12.58
C SER A 48 -7.72 -11.51 -13.79
N TYR A 49 -6.66 -10.77 -13.55
CA TYR A 49 -5.91 -10.03 -14.55
C TYR A 49 -4.52 -10.64 -14.73
N ALA A 50 -4.21 -11.09 -15.93
CA ALA A 50 -2.87 -11.58 -16.26
C ALA A 50 -1.89 -10.39 -16.31
N VAL A 51 -0.86 -10.43 -15.47
CA VAL A 51 0.17 -9.39 -15.45
C VAL A 51 1.03 -9.53 -16.70
N PRO A 52 1.10 -8.52 -17.57
CA PRO A 52 1.86 -8.62 -18.80
C PRO A 52 3.36 -8.76 -18.51
N HIS A 53 4.05 -9.47 -19.38
CA HIS A 53 5.51 -9.59 -19.36
C HIS A 53 6.12 -8.36 -20.03
N GLY A 54 7.02 -7.67 -19.32
CA GLY A 54 7.85 -6.63 -19.88
C GLY A 54 9.18 -7.21 -20.39
N THR A 55 9.60 -6.82 -21.57
CA THR A 55 10.88 -7.26 -22.16
C THR A 55 12.04 -6.33 -21.81
N ASP A 56 11.75 -5.11 -21.37
CA ASP A 56 12.77 -4.14 -20.96
C ASP A 56 12.22 -3.28 -19.81
N GLY A 57 12.74 -3.47 -18.62
CA GLY A 57 12.47 -2.62 -17.46
C GLY A 57 11.08 -2.76 -16.83
N GLY A 58 10.39 -3.87 -17.08
CA GLY A 58 9.13 -4.21 -16.44
C GLY A 58 7.94 -3.37 -16.90
N GLN A 59 6.92 -4.00 -17.46
CA GLN A 59 5.66 -3.31 -17.70
C GLN A 59 4.81 -3.29 -16.43
N THR A 60 4.50 -2.10 -15.96
CA THR A 60 3.52 -1.91 -14.90
C THR A 60 2.12 -1.81 -15.49
N SER A 61 1.16 -2.51 -14.92
CA SER A 61 -0.21 -2.47 -15.41
C SER A 61 -1.23 -2.37 -14.26
N TYR A 62 -2.23 -1.53 -14.49
CA TYR A 62 -3.37 -1.30 -13.59
C TYR A 62 -4.57 -2.22 -13.91
N GLY A 63 -4.35 -3.42 -14.37
CA GLY A 63 -5.43 -4.33 -14.73
C GLY A 63 -6.13 -5.02 -13.56
N GLY A 64 -5.57 -4.98 -12.36
CA GLY A 64 -6.17 -5.51 -11.14
C GLY A 64 -7.05 -4.51 -10.40
N PRO A 65 -7.23 -4.67 -9.08
CA PRO A 65 -7.98 -3.73 -8.24
C PRO A 65 -7.50 -2.30 -8.38
N ASP A 66 -8.45 -1.37 -8.29
CA ASP A 66 -8.18 0.05 -8.51
C ASP A 66 -7.10 0.58 -7.56
N ARG A 67 -6.22 1.44 -8.08
CA ARG A 67 -5.02 1.98 -7.41
C ARG A 67 -3.86 1.01 -7.21
N TRP A 68 -4.06 -0.28 -7.50
CA TRP A 68 -3.00 -1.29 -7.44
C TRP A 68 -2.53 -1.65 -8.83
N LYS A 69 -1.23 -1.77 -8.97
CA LYS A 69 -0.58 -2.24 -10.19
C LYS A 69 0.40 -3.35 -9.85
N ALA A 70 0.61 -4.22 -10.80
CA ALA A 70 1.65 -5.24 -10.73
C ALA A 70 2.64 -5.01 -11.86
N ALA A 71 3.89 -5.32 -11.58
CA ALA A 71 4.95 -5.32 -12.56
C ALA A 71 5.75 -6.62 -12.43
N ARG A 72 6.30 -7.07 -13.55
CA ARG A 72 7.34 -8.08 -13.58
C ARG A 72 8.37 -7.72 -14.63
N ALA A 73 9.63 -7.88 -14.28
CA ALA A 73 10.77 -7.74 -15.20
C ALA A 73 11.45 -9.09 -15.33
N ASP A 74 11.81 -9.43 -16.55
CA ASP A 74 12.60 -10.59 -16.96
C ASP A 74 12.14 -11.98 -16.46
N ALA A 75 11.18 -12.02 -15.54
CA ALA A 75 10.64 -13.27 -14.99
C ALA A 75 9.74 -13.98 -16.01
N PRO A 76 10.11 -15.18 -16.52
CA PRO A 76 9.34 -15.87 -17.55
C PRO A 76 8.06 -16.53 -17.02
N GLY A 77 7.79 -16.54 -15.72
CA GLY A 77 6.55 -17.05 -15.14
C GLY A 77 5.32 -16.25 -15.55
N ILE A 78 4.12 -16.82 -15.41
CA ILE A 78 2.84 -16.13 -15.63
C ILE A 78 2.19 -15.86 -14.27
N TRP A 79 1.80 -14.62 -14.07
CA TRP A 79 1.25 -14.11 -12.82
C TRP A 79 -0.13 -13.51 -13.07
N GLN A 80 -0.97 -13.63 -12.08
CA GLN A 80 -2.30 -13.03 -12.11
C GLN A 80 -2.54 -12.20 -10.85
N LEU A 81 -3.24 -11.11 -11.02
CA LEU A 81 -3.70 -10.24 -9.96
C LEU A 81 -5.22 -10.28 -9.91
N SER A 82 -5.79 -10.51 -8.74
CA SER A 82 -7.24 -10.55 -8.58
C SER A 82 -7.69 -10.01 -7.23
N ARG A 83 -8.96 -9.62 -7.17
CA ARG A 83 -9.65 -9.35 -5.90
C ARG A 83 -10.31 -10.63 -5.43
N GLN A 84 -10.09 -11.00 -4.20
CA GLN A 84 -10.73 -12.15 -3.56
C GLN A 84 -11.61 -11.69 -2.39
N GLU A 85 -12.73 -12.37 -2.21
CA GLU A 85 -13.64 -12.19 -1.07
C GLU A 85 -13.14 -13.03 0.11
N SER A 86 -11.91 -12.79 0.52
CA SER A 86 -11.26 -13.47 1.62
C SER A 86 -10.41 -12.48 2.39
N ALA A 87 -10.62 -12.44 3.69
CA ALA A 87 -9.87 -11.55 4.57
C ALA A 87 -9.49 -12.30 5.86
N PRO A 88 -8.46 -11.85 6.58
CA PRO A 88 -8.08 -12.47 7.85
C PRO A 88 -9.23 -12.41 8.85
N THR A 89 -9.48 -13.51 9.53
CA THR A 89 -10.51 -13.58 10.58
C THR A 89 -10.22 -12.55 11.68
N GLY A 90 -11.23 -11.79 12.07
CA GLY A 90 -11.10 -10.73 13.07
C GLY A 90 -10.52 -9.43 12.54
N SER A 91 -10.15 -9.35 11.26
CA SER A 91 -9.85 -8.07 10.62
C SER A 91 -11.14 -7.35 10.24
N CYS A 92 -11.06 -6.02 10.08
CA CYS A 92 -12.19 -5.24 9.55
C CYS A 92 -12.23 -5.26 8.01
N PHE A 93 -11.48 -6.14 7.37
CA PHE A 93 -11.41 -6.28 5.92
C PHE A 93 -12.39 -7.35 5.43
N SER A 94 -12.92 -7.18 4.24
CA SER A 94 -13.78 -8.16 3.56
C SER A 94 -13.14 -8.76 2.32
N HIS A 95 -12.14 -8.08 1.77
CA HIS A 95 -11.46 -8.46 0.54
C HIS A 95 -9.96 -8.42 0.72
N CYS A 96 -9.27 -9.12 -0.15
CA CYS A 96 -7.81 -9.06 -0.27
C CYS A 96 -7.37 -9.00 -1.73
N LEU A 97 -6.15 -8.56 -1.93
CA LEU A 97 -5.44 -8.67 -3.19
C LEU A 97 -4.77 -10.04 -3.25
N GLU A 98 -5.11 -10.83 -4.26
CA GLU A 98 -4.40 -12.07 -4.55
C GLU A 98 -3.40 -11.84 -5.67
N HIS A 99 -2.18 -12.25 -5.44
CA HIS A 99 -1.14 -12.35 -6.46
C HIS A 99 -0.78 -13.83 -6.62
N LYS A 100 -1.14 -14.40 -7.77
CA LYS A 100 -1.04 -15.83 -8.03
C LYS A 100 -0.09 -16.11 -9.18
N VAL A 101 0.87 -16.99 -8.95
CA VAL A 101 1.69 -17.58 -10.01
C VAL A 101 0.88 -18.71 -10.66
N THR A 102 0.60 -18.60 -11.95
CA THR A 102 -0.11 -19.64 -12.73
C THR A 102 0.83 -20.49 -13.55
N THR A 103 1.99 -19.97 -13.91
CA THR A 103 3.09 -20.74 -14.50
C THR A 103 4.36 -20.35 -13.79
N ALA A 104 4.94 -21.31 -13.07
CA ALA A 104 6.18 -21.10 -12.34
C ALA A 104 7.37 -20.93 -13.29
N ASN A 105 8.31 -20.09 -12.90
CA ASN A 105 9.64 -20.07 -13.47
C ASN A 105 10.55 -20.97 -12.62
N SER A 106 11.21 -21.92 -13.23
CA SER A 106 12.16 -22.81 -12.56
C SER A 106 13.58 -22.25 -12.47
N THR A 107 13.86 -21.16 -13.22
CA THR A 107 15.16 -20.54 -13.28
C THR A 107 14.98 -19.05 -13.01
N LEU A 108 15.41 -18.61 -11.83
CA LEU A 108 15.35 -17.19 -11.45
C LEU A 108 16.75 -16.59 -11.58
N ASP A 109 16.84 -15.51 -12.30
CA ASP A 109 18.04 -14.71 -12.47
C ASP A 109 18.05 -13.49 -11.55
N ALA A 110 19.20 -12.86 -11.37
CA ALA A 110 19.36 -11.73 -10.47
C ALA A 110 18.55 -10.48 -10.87
N GLY A 111 18.10 -10.40 -12.13
CA GLY A 111 17.25 -9.33 -12.65
C GLY A 111 15.76 -9.62 -12.57
N ASP A 112 15.36 -10.83 -12.20
CA ASP A 112 13.95 -11.21 -12.13
C ASP A 112 13.23 -10.48 -11.01
N GLU A 113 12.14 -9.81 -11.35
CA GLU A 113 11.39 -8.99 -10.42
C GLU A 113 9.89 -9.26 -10.55
N ALA A 114 9.21 -9.34 -9.42
CA ALA A 114 7.76 -9.39 -9.35
C ALA A 114 7.27 -8.48 -8.21
N VAL A 115 6.56 -7.44 -8.55
CA VAL A 115 6.15 -6.39 -7.62
C VAL A 115 4.65 -6.14 -7.70
N ILE A 116 4.05 -5.94 -6.53
CA ILE A 116 2.72 -5.35 -6.38
C ILE A 116 2.93 -3.99 -5.74
N GLN A 117 2.39 -2.95 -6.34
CA GLN A 117 2.60 -1.59 -5.84
C GLN A 117 1.35 -0.72 -5.91
N THR A 118 1.28 0.23 -5.00
CA THR A 118 0.38 1.37 -5.05
C THR A 118 1.19 2.65 -4.94
N THR A 119 0.73 3.71 -5.55
CA THR A 119 1.45 4.99 -5.56
C THR A 119 0.72 5.99 -4.70
N LEU A 120 1.45 6.64 -3.80
CA LEU A 120 1.01 7.81 -3.07
C LEU A 120 1.45 9.06 -3.84
N GLU A 121 0.50 9.94 -4.14
CA GLU A 121 0.80 11.17 -4.84
C GLU A 121 1.39 12.21 -3.89
N GLY A 122 2.20 13.14 -4.41
CA GLY A 122 2.85 14.17 -3.59
C GLY A 122 1.86 14.99 -2.77
N GLN A 123 0.67 15.28 -3.30
CA GLN A 123 -0.39 15.98 -2.59
C GLN A 123 -0.93 15.20 -1.38
N ASP A 124 -0.97 13.87 -1.43
CA ASP A 124 -1.38 13.03 -0.30
C ASP A 124 -0.32 13.06 0.82
N LEU A 125 0.93 13.35 0.48
CA LEU A 125 2.06 13.39 1.40
C LEU A 125 2.28 14.77 2.06
N THR A 126 1.57 15.80 1.62
CA THR A 126 1.67 17.15 2.21
C THR A 126 1.28 17.16 3.68
N GLN A 127 0.26 16.38 4.06
CA GLN A 127 -0.20 16.27 5.44
C GLN A 127 0.87 15.74 6.42
N VAL A 128 1.83 14.97 5.92
CA VAL A 128 2.96 14.44 6.69
C VAL A 128 4.24 15.24 6.46
N LYS A 129 4.14 16.39 5.80
CA LYS A 129 5.23 17.33 5.55
C LYS A 129 6.45 16.68 4.85
N LYS A 130 6.21 15.68 3.97
CA LYS A 130 7.29 15.03 3.21
C LYS A 130 8.15 16.07 2.49
N GLY A 131 9.46 15.87 2.50
CA GLY A 131 10.43 16.77 1.87
C GLY A 131 10.84 17.98 2.72
N THR A 132 10.37 18.09 3.96
CA THR A 132 10.75 19.15 4.89
C THR A 132 11.51 18.60 6.11
N SER A 133 12.20 19.46 6.84
CA SER A 133 12.84 19.11 8.11
C SER A 133 11.85 18.72 9.22
N SER A 134 10.56 19.00 9.02
CA SER A 134 9.47 18.68 9.94
C SER A 134 8.66 17.47 9.46
N ALA A 135 9.20 16.65 8.55
CA ALA A 135 8.53 15.46 8.04
C ALA A 135 8.17 14.50 9.19
N GLN A 136 6.95 14.00 9.14
CA GLN A 136 6.43 13.08 10.15
C GLN A 136 6.82 11.64 9.82
N GLN A 137 6.97 10.84 10.84
CA GLN A 137 7.20 9.40 10.71
C GLN A 137 5.94 8.69 10.23
N LEU A 138 6.11 7.78 9.29
CA LEU A 138 5.06 6.90 8.79
C LEU A 138 5.27 5.47 9.28
N THR A 139 4.17 4.77 9.49
CA THR A 139 4.17 3.33 9.79
C THR A 139 3.42 2.61 8.69
N LEU A 140 4.06 1.62 8.06
CA LEU A 140 3.40 0.68 7.14
C LEU A 140 3.00 -0.57 7.91
N SER A 141 1.73 -0.95 7.81
CA SER A 141 1.20 -2.18 8.37
C SER A 141 0.24 -2.84 7.38
N PHE A 142 0.30 -4.14 7.26
CA PHE A 142 -0.55 -4.91 6.36
C PHE A 142 -0.68 -6.37 6.85
N TRP A 143 -1.69 -7.05 6.35
CA TRP A 143 -1.85 -8.48 6.49
C TRP A 143 -1.30 -9.18 5.26
N CYS A 144 -0.52 -10.22 5.46
CA CYS A 144 0.04 -11.03 4.40
C CYS A 144 -0.22 -12.51 4.67
N LYS A 145 -0.57 -13.24 3.61
CA LYS A 145 -0.68 -14.70 3.62
C LYS A 145 -0.03 -15.22 2.35
N SER A 146 0.86 -16.19 2.48
CA SER A 146 1.48 -16.86 1.35
C SER A 146 1.35 -18.38 1.49
N SER A 147 1.22 -19.06 0.36
CA SER A 147 1.31 -20.52 0.27
C SER A 147 2.75 -21.01 0.20
N THR A 148 3.69 -20.12 -0.06
CA THR A 148 5.11 -20.43 -0.17
C THR A 148 5.87 -19.75 0.96
N THR A 149 6.65 -20.52 1.70
CA THR A 149 7.58 -20.01 2.70
C THR A 149 8.76 -19.35 2.02
N GLY A 150 9.16 -18.19 2.51
CA GLY A 150 10.28 -17.42 1.94
C GLY A 150 10.41 -16.06 2.57
N THR A 151 11.39 -15.31 2.12
CA THR A 151 11.59 -13.92 2.52
C THR A 151 10.89 -13.02 1.51
N TYR A 152 9.98 -12.19 2.01
CA TYR A 152 9.31 -11.16 1.21
C TYR A 152 9.83 -9.78 1.61
N ILE A 153 9.73 -8.83 0.71
CA ILE A 153 10.26 -7.48 0.91
C ILE A 153 9.14 -6.47 0.77
N ALA A 154 9.02 -5.58 1.74
CA ALA A 154 8.24 -4.36 1.63
C ALA A 154 9.18 -3.21 1.32
N GLU A 155 8.86 -2.43 0.30
CA GLU A 155 9.67 -1.32 -0.17
C GLU A 155 8.87 -0.03 -0.23
N LEU A 156 9.50 1.05 0.21
CA LEU A 156 9.06 2.41 -0.02
C LEU A 156 10.05 3.07 -0.99
N TYR A 157 9.57 3.42 -2.17
CA TYR A 157 10.36 4.01 -3.22
C TYR A 157 9.95 5.46 -3.49
N ASP A 158 10.89 6.38 -3.38
CA ASP A 158 10.74 7.80 -3.71
C ASP A 158 11.27 8.04 -5.13
N THR A 159 10.35 8.08 -6.10
CA THR A 159 10.68 8.25 -7.52
C THR A 159 11.32 9.60 -7.82
N ASP A 160 10.96 10.66 -7.07
CA ASP A 160 11.46 12.00 -7.32
C ASP A 160 12.95 12.14 -7.02
N ASN A 161 13.42 11.40 -6.03
CA ASN A 161 14.81 11.47 -5.55
C ASN A 161 15.59 10.17 -5.79
N ASN A 162 14.99 9.19 -6.46
CA ASN A 162 15.59 7.87 -6.70
C ASN A 162 16.14 7.23 -5.41
N ARG A 163 15.31 7.18 -4.37
CA ARG A 163 15.67 6.64 -3.06
C ARG A 163 14.69 5.56 -2.63
N GLN A 164 15.21 4.55 -2.00
CA GLN A 164 14.39 3.44 -1.51
C GLN A 164 14.73 3.08 -0.06
N CYS A 165 13.74 2.51 0.61
CA CYS A 165 13.87 1.92 1.92
C CYS A 165 13.15 0.59 1.91
N SER A 166 13.88 -0.51 2.10
CA SER A 166 13.35 -1.87 2.02
C SER A 166 13.46 -2.56 3.36
N LYS A 167 12.48 -3.42 3.66
CA LYS A 167 12.45 -4.27 4.85
C LYS A 167 11.95 -5.65 4.48
N SER A 168 12.69 -6.66 4.87
CA SER A 168 12.26 -8.07 4.79
C SER A 168 11.29 -8.44 5.91
N TYR A 169 10.34 -9.35 5.63
CA TYR A 169 9.37 -9.91 6.57
C TYR A 169 9.06 -11.37 6.25
#